data_5a763d86f25c12a9677590b6cbdd031b
#
_entry.id   5a763d86f25c12a9677590b6cbdd031b
#
_cell.length_a   1.000
_cell.length_b   1.000
_cell.length_c   1.000
_cell.angle_alpha   90.00
_cell.angle_beta   90.00
_cell.angle_gamma   90.00
#
_symmetry.space_group_name_H-M   'P 1'
#
loop_
_entity.id
_entity.type
_entity.pdbx_description
1 polymer ?
#
loop_
_entity_poly.entity_id
_entity_poly.type
_entity_poly.pdbx_seq_one_letter_code
_entity_poly.pdbx_strand_id
1 'polypeptide(L)'
;MCIRDRKIPTALRHKPVIVAEDYEHVDGRNAYQTDTKGLSLGLAQWNDRGKVDISAKVWRYTGEKWSRQSEELPLHRVLDLAILTCRSLLYFREEAYRYPKGYDEAHPVIDRVGLQGDAMTVAVCTENDHISEDVRLFREALSRDGELLGERMRLLASLLKEMGY
;
A
#
# COMPACT_ATOMS: atom_id res chain seq x y z
N MET A 1 -20.49 9.80 23.89
CA MET A 1 -19.65 8.61 23.99
C MET A 1 -18.22 8.99 23.62
N CYS A 2 -17.32 8.99 24.57
CA CYS A 2 -15.96 9.46 24.38
C CYS A 2 -15.20 8.57 23.38
N ILE A 3 -14.52 9.20 22.44
CA ILE A 3 -13.71 8.58 21.36
C ILE A 3 -12.56 7.70 21.94
N ARG A 4 -12.36 7.72 23.26
CA ARG A 4 -11.28 6.99 23.95
C ARG A 4 -11.46 5.46 24.09
N ASP A 5 -12.63 4.91 23.73
CA ASP A 5 -12.93 3.50 24.02
C ASP A 5 -12.74 2.55 22.83
N ARG A 6 -12.21 3.04 21.68
CA ARG A 6 -12.03 2.24 20.47
C ARG A 6 -10.61 1.74 20.32
N LYS A 7 -10.14 1.01 21.30
CA LYS A 7 -8.81 0.39 21.19
C LYS A 7 -8.83 -0.76 20.19
N ILE A 8 -7.72 -0.89 19.45
CA ILE A 8 -7.50 -2.03 18.57
C ILE A 8 -7.61 -3.33 19.36
N PRO A 9 -8.42 -4.31 18.89
CA PRO A 9 -8.64 -5.56 19.61
C PRO A 9 -7.36 -6.39 19.74
N THR A 10 -7.14 -6.95 20.92
CA THR A 10 -5.99 -7.82 21.23
C THR A 10 -6.37 -9.30 21.33
N ALA A 11 -7.66 -9.61 21.34
CA ALA A 11 -8.17 -10.96 21.57
C ALA A 11 -8.43 -11.76 20.27
N LEU A 12 -8.20 -11.16 19.10
CA LEU A 12 -8.37 -11.82 17.81
C LEU A 12 -7.14 -12.64 17.42
N ARG A 13 -7.23 -13.37 16.31
CA ARG A 13 -6.13 -14.21 15.83
C ARG A 13 -4.87 -13.43 15.49
N HIS A 14 -5.01 -12.29 14.81
CA HIS A 14 -3.90 -11.36 14.66
C HIS A 14 -3.60 -10.73 16.03
N LYS A 15 -2.37 -10.81 16.46
CA LYS A 15 -1.92 -10.25 17.75
C LYS A 15 -1.12 -8.98 17.50
N PRO A 16 -1.71 -7.80 17.66
CA PRO A 16 -0.97 -6.56 17.42
C PRO A 16 0.16 -6.40 18.45
N VAL A 17 1.34 -6.03 17.93
CA VAL A 17 2.52 -5.73 18.74
C VAL A 17 2.79 -4.21 18.71
N ILE A 18 2.73 -3.62 17.51
CA ILE A 18 2.85 -2.18 17.31
C ILE A 18 1.55 -1.70 16.67
N VAL A 19 1.02 -0.59 17.17
CA VAL A 19 -0.24 -0.02 16.69
C VAL A 19 -0.06 1.44 16.29
N ALA A 20 -0.76 1.83 15.23
CA ALA A 20 -0.99 3.23 14.88
C ALA A 20 -2.47 3.51 15.13
N GLU A 21 -2.76 4.32 16.12
CA GLU A 21 -4.10 4.76 16.47
C GLU A 21 -4.44 6.09 15.79
N ASP A 22 -5.72 6.42 15.75
CA ASP A 22 -6.21 7.66 15.13
C ASP A 22 -5.85 7.78 13.63
N TYR A 23 -5.70 6.65 12.96
CA TYR A 23 -5.36 6.63 11.52
C TYR A 23 -6.41 7.34 10.67
N GLU A 24 -7.67 7.39 11.13
CA GLU A 24 -8.73 8.14 10.46
C GLU A 24 -8.43 9.63 10.29
N HIS A 25 -7.51 10.18 11.05
CA HIS A 25 -7.10 11.58 10.92
C HIS A 25 -6.18 11.82 9.69
N VAL A 26 -5.53 10.77 9.20
CA VAL A 26 -4.50 10.87 8.15
C VAL A 26 -4.75 9.95 6.96
N ASP A 27 -5.96 9.41 6.81
CA ASP A 27 -6.32 8.47 5.74
C ASP A 27 -6.57 9.19 4.38
N GLY A 28 -5.57 9.92 3.92
CA GLY A 28 -5.62 10.59 2.63
C GLY A 28 -6.87 11.46 2.46
N ARG A 29 -7.52 11.33 1.32
CA ARG A 29 -8.77 12.05 1.02
C ARG A 29 -9.95 11.62 1.89
N ASN A 30 -9.85 10.46 2.53
CA ASN A 30 -10.91 9.91 3.36
C ASN A 30 -10.76 10.31 4.84
N ALA A 31 -9.77 11.15 5.17
CA ALA A 31 -9.53 11.59 6.53
C ALA A 31 -10.83 12.10 7.19
N TYR A 32 -11.06 11.66 8.42
CA TYR A 32 -12.26 11.94 9.23
C TYR A 32 -13.58 11.33 8.71
N GLN A 33 -13.59 10.73 7.51
CA GLN A 33 -14.79 10.12 6.92
C GLN A 33 -14.63 8.61 6.70
N THR A 34 -13.47 8.05 7.03
CA THR A 34 -13.17 6.64 6.82
C THR A 34 -13.60 5.77 8.00
N ASP A 35 -13.89 4.50 7.73
CA ASP A 35 -14.05 3.47 8.74
C ASP A 35 -12.71 2.87 9.21
N THR A 36 -11.60 3.20 8.54
CA THR A 36 -10.26 2.76 8.91
C THR A 36 -9.76 3.58 10.11
N LYS A 37 -9.68 2.92 11.26
CA LYS A 37 -9.38 3.59 12.54
C LYS A 37 -7.96 3.35 13.03
N GLY A 38 -7.30 2.31 12.54
CA GLY A 38 -5.96 1.99 12.99
C GLY A 38 -5.21 1.07 12.05
N LEU A 39 -3.90 1.00 12.26
CA LEU A 39 -3.00 0.07 11.62
C LEU A 39 -2.23 -0.69 12.69
N SER A 40 -1.79 -1.90 12.40
CA SER A 40 -0.90 -2.62 13.31
C SER A 40 0.11 -3.48 12.57
N LEU A 41 1.24 -3.71 13.22
CA LEU A 41 2.14 -4.80 12.93
C LEU A 41 2.06 -5.79 14.09
N GLY A 42 2.00 -7.07 13.79
CA GLY A 42 1.88 -8.08 14.83
C GLY A 42 2.05 -9.50 14.34
N LEU A 43 1.65 -10.45 15.17
CA LEU A 43 1.70 -11.86 14.82
C LEU A 43 0.52 -12.21 13.92
N ALA A 44 0.81 -12.82 12.79
CA ALA A 44 -0.17 -13.09 11.74
C ALA A 44 -1.27 -14.06 12.22
N GLN A 45 -2.50 -13.83 11.74
CA GLN A 45 -3.64 -14.70 12.06
C GLN A 45 -3.50 -16.12 11.50
N TRP A 46 -2.66 -16.32 10.49
CA TRP A 46 -2.41 -17.64 9.89
C TRP A 46 -1.28 -18.41 10.55
N ASN A 47 -0.68 -17.87 11.62
CA ASN A 47 0.41 -18.55 12.32
C ASN A 47 -0.07 -19.89 12.88
N ASP A 48 0.80 -20.90 12.73
CA ASP A 48 0.62 -22.24 13.23
C ASP A 48 1.86 -22.64 14.04
N ARG A 49 1.79 -23.79 14.69
CA ARG A 49 2.86 -24.32 15.56
C ARG A 49 4.19 -24.36 14.83
N GLY A 50 5.20 -23.66 15.40
CA GLY A 50 6.59 -23.70 14.92
C GLY A 50 6.91 -22.70 13.80
N LYS A 51 5.94 -21.96 13.26
CA LYS A 51 6.17 -20.93 12.24
C LYS A 51 5.47 -19.64 12.62
N VAL A 52 6.24 -18.57 12.80
CA VAL A 52 5.72 -17.27 13.20
C VAL A 52 5.99 -16.25 12.09
N ASP A 53 4.94 -15.83 11.43
CA ASP A 53 4.98 -14.74 10.46
C ASP A 53 4.54 -13.42 11.13
N ILE A 54 5.10 -12.32 10.66
CA ILE A 54 4.65 -10.97 11.00
C ILE A 54 3.72 -10.49 9.90
N SER A 55 2.62 -9.87 10.27
CA SER A 55 1.68 -9.26 9.33
C SER A 55 1.42 -7.80 9.63
N ALA A 56 1.05 -7.07 8.59
CA ALA A 56 0.49 -5.73 8.68
C ALA A 56 -1.03 -5.82 8.53
N LYS A 57 -1.76 -5.13 9.38
CA LYS A 57 -3.23 -5.18 9.37
C LYS A 57 -3.84 -3.79 9.40
N VAL A 58 -4.87 -3.62 8.59
CA VAL A 58 -5.74 -2.45 8.58
C VAL A 58 -6.97 -2.76 9.43
N TRP A 59 -7.32 -1.87 10.35
CA TRP A 59 -8.44 -2.05 11.27
C TRP A 59 -9.59 -1.12 10.91
N ARG A 60 -10.75 -1.71 10.60
CA ARG A 60 -11.97 -1.01 10.24
C ARG A 60 -13.03 -1.14 11.33
N TYR A 61 -13.66 -0.02 11.67
CA TYR A 61 -14.72 0.04 12.66
C TYR A 61 -16.01 0.54 12.02
N THR A 62 -17.06 -0.26 12.10
CA THR A 62 -18.34 0.01 11.42
C THR A 62 -19.23 1.03 12.12
N GLY A 63 -18.80 1.58 13.26
CA GLY A 63 -19.62 2.41 14.13
C GLY A 63 -20.19 1.65 15.32
N GLU A 64 -20.33 0.35 15.20
CA GLU A 64 -20.84 -0.55 16.26
C GLU A 64 -19.79 -1.58 16.72
N LYS A 65 -19.01 -2.10 15.75
CA LYS A 65 -18.04 -3.17 16.00
C LYS A 65 -16.85 -3.06 15.05
N TRP A 66 -15.77 -3.72 15.43
CA TRP A 66 -14.63 -3.93 14.54
C TRP A 66 -14.99 -4.91 13.42
N SER A 67 -14.67 -4.54 12.18
CA SER A 67 -14.94 -5.38 11.02
C SER A 67 -14.05 -6.63 11.03
N ARG A 68 -14.64 -7.76 10.69
CA ARG A 68 -13.89 -9.00 10.42
C ARG A 68 -13.24 -9.00 9.05
N GLN A 69 -13.72 -8.15 8.14
CA GLN A 69 -13.20 -7.98 6.79
C GLN A 69 -12.21 -6.82 6.76
N SER A 70 -11.02 -7.05 7.26
CA SER A 70 -9.93 -6.07 7.22
C SER A 70 -8.71 -6.68 6.56
N GLU A 71 -7.95 -5.85 5.89
CA GLU A 71 -6.78 -6.24 5.14
C GLU A 71 -5.66 -6.66 6.09
N GLU A 72 -5.10 -7.83 5.85
CA GLU A 72 -3.92 -8.34 6.57
C GLU A 72 -2.94 -8.93 5.57
N LEU A 73 -1.71 -8.42 5.57
CA LEU A 73 -0.68 -8.79 4.61
C LEU A 73 0.60 -9.22 5.33
N PRO A 74 1.29 -10.24 4.80
CA PRO A 74 2.67 -10.52 5.23
C PRO A 74 3.53 -9.27 5.06
N LEU A 75 4.47 -9.04 5.98
CA LEU A 75 5.26 -7.81 5.98
C LEU A 75 6.06 -7.63 4.69
N HIS A 76 6.67 -8.70 4.17
CA HIS A 76 7.43 -8.64 2.91
C HIS A 76 6.54 -8.20 1.74
N ARG A 77 5.26 -8.59 1.72
CA ARG A 77 4.31 -8.22 0.65
C ARG A 77 3.97 -6.74 0.67
N VAL A 78 3.93 -6.12 1.86
CA VAL A 78 3.77 -4.67 1.99
C VAL A 78 4.94 -3.95 1.32
N LEU A 79 6.17 -4.44 1.54
CA LEU A 79 7.38 -3.89 0.91
C LEU A 79 7.39 -4.12 -0.60
N ASP A 80 6.95 -5.29 -1.07
CA ASP A 80 6.85 -5.59 -2.50
C ASP A 80 5.84 -4.66 -3.19
N LEU A 81 4.72 -4.36 -2.55
CA LEU A 81 3.76 -3.37 -3.04
C LEU A 81 4.37 -1.96 -3.09
N ALA A 82 5.19 -1.60 -2.12
CA ALA A 82 5.92 -0.32 -2.13
C ALA A 82 6.92 -0.26 -3.29
N ILE A 83 7.64 -1.34 -3.57
CA ILE A 83 8.54 -1.46 -4.72
C ILE A 83 7.77 -1.29 -6.02
N LEU A 84 6.64 -1.99 -6.18
CA LEU A 84 5.77 -1.86 -7.34
C LEU A 84 5.29 -0.42 -7.52
N THR A 85 4.89 0.23 -6.44
CA THR A 85 4.45 1.63 -6.43
C THR A 85 5.58 2.54 -6.94
N CYS A 86 6.78 2.41 -6.40
CA CYS A 86 7.94 3.23 -6.79
C CYS A 86 8.31 3.03 -8.27
N ARG A 87 8.34 1.79 -8.75
CA ARG A 87 8.62 1.49 -10.15
C ARG A 87 7.58 2.09 -11.09
N SER A 88 6.31 2.02 -10.71
CA SER A 88 5.21 2.61 -11.47
C SER A 88 5.29 4.13 -11.55
N LEU A 89 5.56 4.79 -10.42
CA LEU A 89 5.70 6.25 -10.36
C LEU A 89 6.89 6.73 -11.21
N LEU A 90 8.02 6.03 -11.16
CA LEU A 90 9.18 6.34 -11.98
C LEU A 90 8.85 6.20 -13.47
N TYR A 91 8.21 5.12 -13.87
CA TYR A 91 7.84 4.87 -15.25
C TYR A 91 6.95 6.00 -15.80
N PHE A 92 5.86 6.33 -15.13
CA PHE A 92 4.94 7.37 -15.60
C PHE A 92 5.55 8.77 -15.54
N ARG A 93 6.52 9.00 -14.69
CA ARG A 93 7.26 10.27 -14.62
C ARG A 93 8.21 10.42 -15.81
N GLU A 94 8.94 9.36 -16.18
CA GLU A 94 9.95 9.37 -17.22
C GLU A 94 9.33 9.23 -18.62
N GLU A 95 8.33 8.38 -18.78
CA GLU A 95 7.73 8.01 -20.06
C GLU A 95 6.57 8.92 -20.48
N ALA A 96 6.11 9.80 -19.62
CA ALA A 96 4.98 10.70 -19.89
C ALA A 96 5.16 11.55 -21.16
N TYR A 97 6.40 11.81 -21.54
CA TYR A 97 6.75 12.64 -22.70
C TYR A 97 7.12 11.83 -23.96
N ARG A 98 7.34 10.52 -23.81
CA ARG A 98 7.83 9.67 -24.93
C ARG A 98 6.71 9.01 -25.70
N TYR A 99 5.62 8.65 -25.07
CA TYR A 99 4.55 7.88 -25.68
C TYR A 99 3.22 8.62 -25.61
N PRO A 100 2.56 8.85 -26.76
CA PRO A 100 1.26 9.56 -26.79
C PRO A 100 0.19 8.90 -25.92
N LYS A 101 0.20 7.55 -25.86
CA LYS A 101 -0.72 6.78 -25.01
C LYS A 101 -0.27 6.70 -23.54
N GLY A 102 0.93 7.20 -23.22
CA GLY A 102 1.50 7.12 -21.88
C GLY A 102 2.19 5.79 -21.57
N TYR A 103 2.31 4.89 -22.54
CA TYR A 103 3.01 3.62 -22.41
C TYR A 103 3.45 3.08 -23.78
N ASP A 104 4.45 2.20 -23.78
CA ASP A 104 4.93 1.52 -24.97
C ASP A 104 4.12 0.23 -25.20
N GLU A 105 3.21 0.28 -26.17
CA GLU A 105 2.34 -0.85 -26.50
C GLU A 105 3.12 -2.07 -27.03
N ALA A 106 4.23 -1.82 -27.73
CA ALA A 106 5.08 -2.88 -28.28
C ALA A 106 5.96 -3.54 -27.21
N HIS A 107 6.31 -2.80 -26.15
CA HIS A 107 7.19 -3.28 -25.09
C HIS A 107 6.55 -2.95 -23.73
N PRO A 108 5.54 -3.72 -23.29
CA PRO A 108 4.80 -3.40 -22.06
C PRO A 108 5.59 -3.64 -20.77
N VAL A 109 6.67 -4.41 -20.81
CA VAL A 109 7.50 -4.68 -19.62
C VAL A 109 8.24 -3.42 -19.23
N ILE A 110 8.00 -2.98 -17.97
CA ILE A 110 8.66 -1.81 -17.39
C ILE A 110 10.00 -2.21 -16.78
N ASP A 111 10.02 -3.31 -16.05
CA ASP A 111 11.22 -3.76 -15.35
C ASP A 111 11.13 -5.23 -14.95
N ARG A 112 12.29 -5.83 -14.73
CA ARG A 112 12.43 -7.09 -14.00
C ARG A 112 13.14 -6.80 -12.70
N VAL A 113 12.39 -6.85 -11.61
CA VAL A 113 12.92 -6.55 -10.26
C VAL A 113 13.46 -7.82 -9.63
N GLY A 114 14.77 -7.85 -9.42
CA GLY A 114 15.44 -9.00 -8.80
C GLY A 114 15.19 -9.08 -7.30
N LEU A 115 14.67 -10.21 -6.83
CA LEU A 115 14.43 -10.51 -5.43
C LEU A 115 14.67 -12.00 -5.18
N GLN A 116 15.30 -12.32 -4.08
CA GLN A 116 15.50 -13.70 -3.61
C GLN A 116 16.14 -14.64 -4.65
N GLY A 117 17.09 -14.14 -5.45
CA GLY A 117 17.76 -14.93 -6.47
C GLY A 117 16.94 -15.18 -7.74
N ASP A 118 15.77 -14.59 -7.85
CA ASP A 118 14.87 -14.62 -9.01
C ASP A 118 14.42 -13.22 -9.35
N ALA A 119 13.35 -13.04 -10.10
CA ALA A 119 12.84 -11.73 -10.45
C ALA A 119 11.32 -11.74 -10.65
N MET A 120 10.68 -10.65 -10.25
CA MET A 120 9.31 -10.36 -10.65
C MET A 120 9.31 -9.44 -11.86
N THR A 121 8.34 -9.60 -12.75
CA THR A 121 8.17 -8.76 -13.92
C THR A 121 7.11 -7.70 -13.66
N VAL A 122 7.50 -6.43 -13.80
CA VAL A 122 6.57 -5.30 -13.72
C VAL A 122 6.25 -4.86 -15.16
N ALA A 123 4.96 -4.75 -15.47
CA ALA A 123 4.53 -4.44 -16.82
C ALA A 123 3.23 -3.66 -16.85
N VAL A 124 3.00 -2.91 -17.93
CA VAL A 124 1.67 -2.38 -18.24
C VAL A 124 0.76 -3.55 -18.66
N CYS A 125 -0.44 -3.59 -18.11
CA CYS A 125 -1.39 -4.67 -18.38
C CYS A 125 -2.08 -4.48 -19.73
N THR A 126 -1.39 -4.83 -20.82
CA THR A 126 -1.91 -4.69 -22.20
C THR A 126 -3.04 -5.65 -22.52
N GLU A 127 -3.27 -6.67 -21.70
CA GLU A 127 -4.41 -7.59 -21.83
C GLU A 127 -5.74 -6.96 -21.36
N ASN A 128 -5.67 -5.85 -20.64
CA ASN A 128 -6.85 -5.06 -20.28
C ASN A 128 -7.38 -4.35 -21.52
N ASP A 129 -8.58 -4.68 -21.96
CA ASP A 129 -9.20 -4.12 -23.16
C ASP A 129 -9.39 -2.60 -23.09
N HIS A 130 -9.42 -2.02 -21.88
CA HIS A 130 -9.58 -0.60 -21.63
C HIS A 130 -8.27 0.09 -21.21
N ILE A 131 -7.12 -0.53 -21.45
CA ILE A 131 -5.83 -0.09 -20.91
C ILE A 131 -5.51 1.37 -21.25
N SER A 132 -5.77 1.82 -22.49
CA SER A 132 -5.45 3.19 -22.87
C SER A 132 -6.23 4.23 -22.07
N GLU A 133 -7.51 3.99 -21.83
CA GLU A 133 -8.34 4.86 -21.02
C GLU A 133 -7.96 4.76 -19.54
N ASP A 134 -7.71 3.55 -19.06
CA ASP A 134 -7.33 3.33 -17.66
C ASP A 134 -5.97 3.93 -17.32
N VAL A 135 -4.99 3.86 -18.24
CA VAL A 135 -3.70 4.55 -18.07
C VAL A 135 -3.89 6.06 -17.99
N ARG A 136 -4.75 6.61 -18.85
CA ARG A 136 -5.06 8.06 -18.82
C ARG A 136 -5.63 8.46 -17.47
N LEU A 137 -6.64 7.76 -16.99
CA LEU A 137 -7.27 8.01 -15.68
C LEU A 137 -6.29 7.80 -14.53
N PHE A 138 -5.46 6.77 -14.61
CA PHE A 138 -4.43 6.48 -13.61
C PHE A 138 -3.41 7.61 -13.50
N ARG A 139 -2.93 8.13 -14.64
CA ARG A 139 -1.99 9.25 -14.67
C ARG A 139 -2.62 10.54 -14.13
N GLU A 140 -3.88 10.80 -14.48
CA GLU A 140 -4.61 11.96 -13.92
C GLU A 140 -4.73 11.85 -12.39
N ALA A 141 -5.06 10.66 -11.88
CA ALA A 141 -5.15 10.42 -10.44
C ALA A 141 -3.79 10.59 -9.74
N LEU A 142 -2.71 10.10 -10.33
CA LEU A 142 -1.35 10.29 -9.80
C LEU A 142 -0.97 11.76 -9.73
N SER A 143 -1.32 12.54 -10.78
CA SER A 143 -1.06 13.98 -10.81
C SER A 143 -1.87 14.73 -9.76
N ARG A 144 -3.16 14.40 -9.63
CA ARG A 144 -4.05 14.99 -8.63
C ARG A 144 -3.55 14.71 -7.20
N ASP A 145 -3.11 13.50 -6.93
CA ASP A 145 -2.68 13.05 -5.61
C ASP A 145 -1.16 13.24 -5.39
N GLY A 146 -0.48 13.98 -6.29
CA GLY A 146 0.98 14.11 -6.29
C GLY A 146 1.57 14.60 -4.99
N GLU A 147 0.96 15.60 -4.34
CA GLU A 147 1.46 16.12 -3.07
C GLU A 147 1.18 15.15 -1.91
N LEU A 148 0.00 14.54 -1.88
CA LEU A 148 -0.37 13.53 -0.88
C LEU A 148 0.59 12.33 -0.91
N LEU A 149 0.90 11.83 -2.10
CA LEU A 149 1.83 10.72 -2.29
C LEU A 149 3.28 11.16 -2.03
N GLY A 150 3.65 12.36 -2.48
CA GLY A 150 4.98 12.91 -2.29
C GLY A 150 5.35 13.10 -0.83
N GLU A 151 4.42 13.58 0.00
CA GLU A 151 4.62 13.70 1.45
C GLU A 151 4.98 12.35 2.07
N ARG A 152 4.24 11.30 1.73
CA ARG A 152 4.48 9.94 2.23
C ARG A 152 5.80 9.37 1.73
N MET A 153 6.13 9.59 0.47
CA MET A 153 7.40 9.15 -0.11
C MET A 153 8.59 9.84 0.54
N ARG A 154 8.51 11.14 0.79
CA ARG A 154 9.58 11.89 1.47
C ARG A 154 9.79 11.39 2.90
N LEU A 155 8.70 11.14 3.63
CA LEU A 155 8.79 10.58 4.99
C LEU A 155 9.40 9.18 4.96
N LEU A 156 8.94 8.32 4.04
CA LEU A 156 9.48 6.97 3.89
C LEU A 156 10.98 7.00 3.55
N ALA A 157 11.39 7.85 2.60
CA ALA A 157 12.79 8.02 2.23
C ALA A 157 13.64 8.46 3.43
N SER A 158 13.13 9.38 4.24
CA SER A 158 13.80 9.86 5.47
C SER A 158 14.01 8.73 6.47
N LEU A 159 12.98 7.91 6.69
CA LEU A 159 13.05 6.76 7.61
C LEU A 159 14.02 5.68 7.10
N LEU A 160 14.00 5.37 5.82
CA LEU A 160 14.94 4.42 5.21
C LEU A 160 16.39 4.89 5.40
N LYS A 161 16.64 6.17 5.19
CA LYS A 161 17.96 6.79 5.38
C LYS A 161 18.40 6.72 6.85
N GLU A 162 17.49 7.01 7.78
CA GLU A 162 17.74 6.90 9.22
C GLU A 162 18.10 5.47 9.64
N MET A 163 17.48 4.47 9.01
CA MET A 163 17.80 3.06 9.22
C MET A 163 19.10 2.60 8.55
N GLY A 164 19.70 3.43 7.69
CA GLY A 164 20.99 3.11 7.03
C GLY A 164 20.87 2.49 5.63
N TYR A 165 19.73 2.63 4.95
CA TYR A 165 19.54 2.16 3.58
C TYR A 165 19.82 3.24 2.55
#